data_5fc84591b037b6ba4b5969630fa2a6b6
#
_entry.id   5fc84591b037b6ba4b5969630fa2a6b6
#
_cell.length_a   1.000
_cell.length_b   1.000
_cell.length_c   1.000
_cell.angle_alpha   90.00
_cell.angle_beta   90.00
_cell.angle_gamma   90.00
#
_symmetry.space_group_name_H-M   'P 1'
#
loop_
_entity.id
_entity.type
_entity.pdbx_description
1 polymer ?
#
loop_
_entity_poly.entity_id
_entity_poly.type
_entity_poly.pdbx_seq_one_letter_code
_entity_poly.pdbx_strand_id
1 'polypeptide(L)'
;MQKRMIGVICGAAVVVLLAGSVVLLTRPSGKEDSSSDATAATTQSAEDLAALTLSDESADNVTQISVTNATGSYEVVRVKAEKTTTATDATDSTDSTSTTETESAIFRISGWEDIPTNESLLGTLANNTASLQADQCVEEHATDLDKFGLGKDATQVSMQFDDGTTFAFRIGGSVSGASCNYFALADSDTVYAVKTSLLANFSKADTDFLATTVLEKPDDDNMPTINTVTIERKDLDTPIILEHRDTSNDGESGNTQSTHKMTSPISAYLSVERSKDVIEGLFGLSASKILAVRPSEQDLEDYGISDPFATLTLECEGGTTYTLKIGDVVTEADDISTDDSTATTSTATTYYPVQLDDGNVIYAIAADKCPWATITPTGLASKLIFTTYVWDISELDVTVDGKKTTFENSGTDKDTASITRDGKSEIDTERYRQFYAFLLQTAAEEVVLGDAPTGTPDAEIHYKTSDGSEDRTVAFYQIDDFNCYITVNGELSFQCRASYLDALRHNLDIFDTDEDFQTSWQ
;
A
#
# COMPACT_ATOMS: atom_id res chain seq x y z
N MET A 1 15.41 9.63 21.60
CA MET A 1 16.60 8.96 22.15
C MET A 1 16.38 7.48 22.48
N GLN A 2 15.51 6.75 21.75
CA GLN A 2 15.20 5.33 22.05
C GLN A 2 15.40 4.35 20.87
N LYS A 3 15.84 4.82 19.71
CA LYS A 3 16.06 3.97 18.51
C LYS A 3 17.51 3.50 18.28
N ARG A 4 18.44 3.84 19.15
CA ARG A 4 19.88 3.46 18.99
C ARG A 4 20.34 2.27 19.84
N MET A 5 19.47 1.64 20.62
CA MET A 5 19.88 0.54 21.52
C MET A 5 19.58 -0.87 21.02
N ILE A 6 18.83 -1.05 19.92
CA ILE A 6 18.47 -2.39 19.40
C ILE A 6 19.57 -2.96 18.48
N GLY A 7 20.32 -2.11 17.78
CA GLY A 7 21.41 -2.56 16.89
C GLY A 7 22.66 -3.11 17.58
N VAL A 8 22.89 -2.74 18.84
CA VAL A 8 24.10 -3.15 19.58
C VAL A 8 23.94 -4.53 20.26
N ILE A 9 22.70 -4.95 20.51
CA ILE A 9 22.43 -6.23 21.20
C ILE A 9 22.58 -7.43 20.24
N CYS A 10 22.28 -7.26 18.96
CA CYS A 10 22.46 -8.34 17.98
C CYS A 10 23.93 -8.59 17.61
N GLY A 11 24.78 -7.56 17.63
CA GLY A 11 26.22 -7.71 17.36
C GLY A 11 27.00 -8.39 18.50
N ALA A 12 26.56 -8.21 19.75
CA ALA A 12 27.21 -8.81 20.91
C ALA A 12 26.92 -10.32 21.07
N ALA A 13 25.75 -10.79 20.59
CA ALA A 13 25.38 -12.20 20.68
C ALA A 13 26.19 -13.10 19.72
N VAL A 14 26.57 -12.58 18.56
CA VAL A 14 27.38 -13.32 17.56
C VAL A 14 28.84 -13.43 18.04
N VAL A 15 29.39 -12.40 18.69
CA VAL A 15 30.76 -12.43 19.23
C VAL A 15 30.88 -13.36 20.43
N VAL A 16 29.84 -13.51 21.27
CA VAL A 16 29.85 -14.43 22.42
C VAL A 16 29.76 -15.90 21.96
N LEU A 17 29.07 -16.20 20.87
CA LEU A 17 29.00 -17.55 20.31
C LEU A 17 30.32 -17.99 19.65
N LEU A 18 31.05 -17.06 19.01
CA LEU A 18 32.39 -17.35 18.45
C LEU A 18 33.48 -17.46 19.53
N ALA A 19 33.38 -16.69 20.62
CA ALA A 19 34.32 -16.80 21.73
C ALA A 19 34.09 -18.08 22.58
N GLY A 20 32.84 -18.56 22.66
CA GLY A 20 32.49 -19.81 23.36
C GLY A 20 33.05 -21.06 22.71
N SER A 21 33.16 -21.09 21.38
CA SER A 21 33.71 -22.26 20.63
C SER A 21 35.24 -22.36 20.73
N VAL A 22 35.96 -21.25 20.92
CA VAL A 22 37.44 -21.29 21.05
C VAL A 22 37.88 -21.73 22.46
N VAL A 23 37.09 -21.50 23.51
CA VAL A 23 37.43 -21.89 24.88
C VAL A 23 37.25 -23.39 25.12
N LEU A 24 36.43 -24.10 24.32
CA LEU A 24 36.26 -25.55 24.42
C LEU A 24 37.43 -26.34 23.79
N LEU A 25 38.24 -25.69 22.95
CA LEU A 25 39.36 -26.35 22.23
C LEU A 25 40.72 -26.30 22.97
N THR A 26 40.81 -25.61 24.13
CA THR A 26 42.12 -25.39 24.80
C THR A 26 42.21 -25.92 26.24
N ARG A 27 41.38 -26.90 26.69
CA ARG A 27 41.54 -27.50 28.00
C ARG A 27 42.39 -28.77 27.92
N PRO A 28 43.54 -28.86 28.64
CA PRO A 28 44.31 -30.10 28.69
C PRO A 28 43.62 -31.16 29.53
N SER A 29 43.65 -32.38 29.02
CA SER A 29 43.10 -33.61 29.58
C SER A 29 43.79 -34.02 30.89
N GLY A 30 43.00 -34.12 31.98
CA GLY A 30 43.38 -34.86 33.19
C GLY A 30 42.45 -36.06 33.32
N LYS A 31 43.05 -37.22 33.49
CA LYS A 31 42.40 -38.52 33.62
C LYS A 31 41.50 -38.61 34.84
N GLU A 32 40.32 -39.26 34.72
CA GLU A 32 39.90 -40.41 35.53
C GLU A 32 38.58 -40.99 34.98
N ASP A 33 38.49 -42.32 35.09
CA ASP A 33 37.50 -43.21 34.54
C ASP A 33 36.05 -43.00 35.03
N SER A 34 35.07 -43.06 34.13
CA SER A 34 33.90 -43.95 34.26
C SER A 34 33.00 -43.84 33.01
N SER A 35 32.55 -44.99 32.56
CA SER A 35 31.71 -45.29 31.41
C SER A 35 30.37 -44.57 31.38
N SER A 36 30.05 -43.87 30.28
CA SER A 36 28.70 -43.75 29.70
C SER A 36 28.80 -43.22 28.28
N ASP A 37 28.07 -43.84 27.36
CA ASP A 37 27.98 -43.55 25.93
C ASP A 37 27.88 -42.04 25.63
N ALA A 38 28.94 -41.48 25.11
CA ALA A 38 28.93 -40.17 24.47
C ALA A 38 29.01 -40.42 22.96
N THR A 39 27.93 -40.13 22.26
CA THR A 39 27.87 -40.06 20.81
C THR A 39 28.99 -39.12 20.35
N ALA A 40 29.99 -39.65 19.69
CA ALA A 40 31.09 -38.88 19.14
C ALA A 40 30.56 -37.94 18.05
N ALA A 41 30.64 -36.65 18.28
CA ALA A 41 30.52 -35.66 17.20
C ALA A 41 31.73 -35.87 16.27
N THR A 42 31.50 -36.53 15.16
CA THR A 42 32.49 -36.74 14.11
C THR A 42 32.84 -35.38 13.52
N THR A 43 34.03 -34.89 13.76
CA THR A 43 34.55 -33.70 13.06
C THR A 43 34.79 -34.13 11.61
N GLN A 44 33.94 -33.70 10.69
CA GLN A 44 34.12 -33.97 9.26
C GLN A 44 35.48 -33.40 8.80
N SER A 45 36.24 -34.22 8.06
CA SER A 45 37.50 -33.79 7.49
C SER A 45 37.25 -32.78 6.33
N ALA A 46 38.26 -32.00 5.98
CA ALA A 46 38.16 -31.10 4.82
C ALA A 46 37.90 -31.86 3.50
N GLU A 47 38.35 -33.11 3.42
CA GLU A 47 38.11 -34.01 2.28
C GLU A 47 36.64 -34.49 2.25
N ASP A 48 36.02 -34.79 3.42
CA ASP A 48 34.61 -35.17 3.51
C ASP A 48 33.71 -33.98 3.13
N LEU A 49 34.07 -32.74 3.52
CA LEU A 49 33.34 -31.52 3.14
C LEU A 49 33.47 -31.24 1.62
N ALA A 50 34.62 -31.45 1.02
CA ALA A 50 34.83 -31.29 -0.42
C ALA A 50 34.00 -32.29 -1.24
N ALA A 51 33.82 -33.53 -0.73
CA ALA A 51 33.01 -34.56 -1.38
C ALA A 51 31.50 -34.25 -1.37
N LEU A 52 31.04 -33.34 -0.51
CA LEU A 52 29.63 -32.90 -0.43
C LEU A 52 29.36 -31.58 -1.17
N THR A 53 30.39 -30.92 -1.72
CA THR A 53 30.21 -29.71 -2.55
C THR A 53 29.74 -30.14 -3.94
N LEU A 54 28.51 -29.75 -4.30
CA LEU A 54 27.88 -30.11 -5.58
C LEU A 54 28.10 -29.03 -6.64
N SER A 55 28.13 -27.76 -6.23
CA SER A 55 28.47 -26.61 -7.04
C SER A 55 29.08 -25.51 -6.16
N ASP A 56 30.02 -24.73 -6.69
CA ASP A 56 30.68 -23.61 -6.00
C ASP A 56 30.77 -22.39 -6.93
N GLU A 57 29.64 -22.08 -7.58
CA GLU A 57 29.52 -20.94 -8.48
C GLU A 57 28.77 -19.77 -7.81
N SER A 58 28.94 -18.56 -8.36
CA SER A 58 28.18 -17.40 -7.91
C SER A 58 26.81 -17.35 -8.60
N ALA A 59 25.79 -16.99 -7.86
CA ALA A 59 24.46 -16.71 -8.44
C ALA A 59 24.50 -15.60 -9.50
N ASP A 60 25.41 -14.63 -9.37
CA ASP A 60 25.58 -13.55 -10.33
C ASP A 60 26.10 -14.04 -11.69
N ASN A 61 26.73 -15.21 -11.74
CA ASN A 61 27.21 -15.83 -12.97
C ASN A 61 26.12 -16.63 -13.69
N VAL A 62 24.97 -16.88 -13.06
CA VAL A 62 23.86 -17.64 -13.67
C VAL A 62 23.22 -16.80 -14.77
N THR A 63 23.16 -17.34 -15.99
CA THR A 63 22.52 -16.68 -17.15
C THR A 63 21.13 -17.20 -17.44
N GLN A 64 20.90 -18.51 -17.19
CA GLN A 64 19.64 -19.20 -17.50
C GLN A 64 19.42 -20.36 -16.55
N ILE A 65 18.16 -20.60 -16.18
CA ILE A 65 17.73 -21.77 -15.41
C ILE A 65 16.53 -22.38 -16.14
N SER A 66 16.67 -23.61 -16.61
CA SER A 66 15.58 -24.39 -17.19
C SER A 66 15.06 -25.37 -16.14
N VAL A 67 13.76 -25.37 -15.92
CA VAL A 67 13.08 -26.23 -14.94
C VAL A 67 12.01 -27.04 -15.67
N THR A 68 11.98 -28.34 -15.39
CA THR A 68 10.88 -29.24 -15.76
C THR A 68 10.44 -29.99 -14.51
N ASN A 69 9.19 -29.83 -14.13
CA ASN A 69 8.60 -30.44 -12.94
C ASN A 69 7.19 -30.99 -13.21
N ALA A 70 6.48 -31.42 -12.18
CA ALA A 70 5.13 -31.99 -12.30
C ALA A 70 4.09 -31.00 -12.83
N THR A 71 4.32 -29.67 -12.74
CA THR A 71 3.41 -28.62 -13.18
C THR A 71 3.68 -28.17 -14.61
N GLY A 72 4.86 -28.46 -15.18
CA GLY A 72 5.24 -28.05 -16.53
C GLY A 72 6.73 -27.77 -16.70
N SER A 73 7.07 -27.00 -17.73
CA SER A 73 8.44 -26.55 -18.00
C SER A 73 8.47 -25.06 -18.21
N TYR A 74 9.48 -24.39 -17.65
CA TYR A 74 9.72 -22.97 -17.83
C TYR A 74 11.22 -22.65 -17.81
N GLU A 75 11.56 -21.51 -18.34
CA GLU A 75 12.91 -20.96 -18.32
C GLU A 75 12.95 -19.65 -17.59
N VAL A 76 13.96 -19.47 -16.74
CA VAL A 76 14.27 -18.22 -16.06
C VAL A 76 15.56 -17.68 -16.65
N VAL A 77 15.55 -16.42 -17.08
CA VAL A 77 16.70 -15.78 -17.72
C VAL A 77 17.13 -14.56 -16.91
N ARG A 78 18.45 -14.36 -16.82
CA ARG A 78 19.01 -13.15 -16.25
C ARG A 78 18.77 -11.98 -17.20
N VAL A 79 18.10 -10.92 -16.71
CA VAL A 79 18.02 -9.64 -17.39
C VAL A 79 19.11 -8.73 -16.86
N LYS A 80 19.56 -7.79 -17.67
CA LYS A 80 20.66 -6.90 -17.30
C LYS A 80 20.24 -6.07 -16.06
N ALA A 81 21.04 -6.12 -14.98
CA ALA A 81 20.74 -5.41 -13.74
C ALA A 81 20.67 -3.89 -13.98
N GLU A 82 19.67 -3.24 -13.40
CA GLU A 82 19.68 -1.80 -13.22
C GLU A 82 20.67 -1.46 -12.09
N LYS A 83 21.50 -0.42 -12.31
CA LYS A 83 22.46 0.04 -11.31
C LYS A 83 21.76 0.72 -10.17
N THR A 84 21.66 0.08 -9.02
CA THR A 84 21.18 0.73 -7.80
C THR A 84 22.33 1.42 -7.08
N THR A 85 22.29 2.75 -7.04
CA THR A 85 23.28 3.58 -6.31
C THR A 85 22.78 3.75 -4.87
N THR A 86 23.34 3.02 -3.92
CA THR A 86 23.05 3.24 -2.50
C THR A 86 24.09 4.22 -1.94
N ALA A 87 23.67 5.46 -1.64
CA ALA A 87 24.48 6.42 -0.90
C ALA A 87 24.42 6.08 0.60
N THR A 88 25.53 5.64 1.18
CA THR A 88 25.66 5.46 2.64
C THR A 88 26.22 6.75 3.24
N ASP A 89 25.42 7.47 4.00
CA ASP A 89 25.81 8.66 4.75
C ASP A 89 26.70 8.23 5.92
N ALA A 90 28.01 8.41 5.79
CA ALA A 90 28.98 8.23 6.86
C ALA A 90 29.31 9.60 7.46
N THR A 91 28.70 9.93 8.59
CA THR A 91 29.15 11.03 9.46
C THR A 91 30.47 10.64 10.12
N ASP A 92 31.55 11.16 9.67
CA ASP A 92 32.66 11.86 10.30
C ASP A 92 33.96 11.80 9.44
N SER A 93 34.43 13.01 9.12
CA SER A 93 35.78 13.45 8.72
C SER A 93 36.57 12.69 7.63
N THR A 94 36.86 13.48 6.57
CA THR A 94 37.91 13.39 5.54
C THR A 94 37.75 12.35 4.43
N ASP A 95 37.19 12.85 3.32
CA ASP A 95 37.59 12.60 1.91
C ASP A 95 37.75 11.13 1.50
N SER A 96 36.65 10.50 1.15
CA SER A 96 36.50 9.50 0.08
C SER A 96 35.08 8.93 0.11
N THR A 97 34.19 9.45 -0.73
CA THR A 97 32.88 8.83 -1.02
C THR A 97 33.16 7.55 -1.82
N SER A 98 33.16 6.42 -1.16
CA SER A 98 33.19 5.12 -1.81
C SER A 98 31.76 4.72 -2.16
N THR A 99 31.33 5.02 -3.35
CA THR A 99 30.12 4.48 -3.96
C THR A 99 30.40 3.02 -4.33
N THR A 100 29.86 2.09 -3.59
CA THR A 100 29.86 0.68 -3.99
C THR A 100 28.61 0.44 -4.84
N GLU A 101 28.79 0.41 -6.16
CA GLU A 101 27.77 -0.06 -7.09
C GLU A 101 27.71 -1.59 -6.95
N THR A 102 26.64 -2.12 -6.40
CA THR A 102 26.39 -3.56 -6.38
C THR A 102 25.36 -3.84 -7.49
N GLU A 103 25.80 -4.42 -8.58
CA GLU A 103 24.90 -4.95 -9.61
C GLU A 103 24.42 -6.32 -9.11
N SER A 104 23.15 -6.43 -8.72
CA SER A 104 22.52 -7.72 -8.42
C SER A 104 21.85 -8.26 -9.67
N ALA A 105 22.01 -9.55 -9.95
CA ALA A 105 21.35 -10.19 -11.07
C ALA A 105 19.83 -10.22 -10.87
N ILE A 106 19.07 -9.70 -11.84
CA ILE A 106 17.62 -9.77 -11.89
C ILE A 106 17.22 -10.90 -12.83
N PHE A 107 16.26 -11.71 -12.39
CA PHE A 107 15.77 -12.87 -13.14
C PHE A 107 14.31 -12.68 -13.54
N ARG A 108 13.95 -13.15 -14.75
CA ARG A 108 12.56 -13.16 -15.26
C ARG A 108 12.27 -14.47 -15.97
N ILE A 109 10.99 -14.82 -16.04
CA ILE A 109 10.57 -15.97 -16.86
C ILE A 109 10.66 -15.58 -18.34
N SER A 110 11.29 -16.41 -19.14
CA SER A 110 11.46 -16.21 -20.57
C SER A 110 10.11 -16.11 -21.28
N GLY A 111 9.93 -15.09 -22.10
CA GLY A 111 8.67 -14.80 -22.78
C GLY A 111 7.62 -14.10 -21.92
N TRP A 112 7.98 -13.66 -20.71
CA TRP A 112 7.10 -12.93 -19.78
C TRP A 112 7.61 -11.50 -19.51
N GLU A 113 8.22 -10.87 -20.52
CA GLU A 113 8.79 -9.51 -20.40
C GLU A 113 7.72 -8.46 -20.10
N ASP A 114 6.47 -8.74 -20.47
CA ASP A 114 5.28 -7.90 -20.28
C ASP A 114 4.40 -8.33 -19.09
N ILE A 115 4.85 -9.32 -18.31
CA ILE A 115 4.11 -9.86 -17.16
C ILE A 115 4.89 -9.54 -15.87
N PRO A 116 4.27 -8.91 -14.87
CA PRO A 116 4.91 -8.66 -13.59
C PRO A 116 5.27 -9.97 -12.87
N THR A 117 6.54 -10.16 -12.53
CA THR A 117 7.04 -11.33 -11.81
C THR A 117 7.68 -10.93 -10.49
N ASN A 118 7.65 -11.83 -9.52
CA ASN A 118 8.35 -11.68 -8.26
C ASN A 118 9.85 -11.97 -8.44
N GLU A 119 10.61 -10.94 -8.78
CA GLU A 119 12.05 -11.03 -9.08
C GLU A 119 12.85 -11.59 -7.90
N SER A 120 12.47 -11.25 -6.67
CA SER A 120 13.12 -11.77 -5.46
C SER A 120 12.93 -13.29 -5.34
N LEU A 121 11.73 -13.79 -5.62
CA LEU A 121 11.44 -15.22 -5.57
C LEU A 121 12.16 -15.97 -6.69
N LEU A 122 12.19 -15.42 -7.91
CA LEU A 122 12.96 -15.96 -9.03
C LEU A 122 14.47 -16.00 -8.72
N GLY A 123 15.00 -14.94 -8.11
CA GLY A 123 16.40 -14.87 -7.69
C GLY A 123 16.79 -15.97 -6.70
N THR A 124 15.84 -16.47 -5.88
CA THR A 124 16.13 -17.57 -4.94
C THR A 124 16.50 -18.89 -5.65
N LEU A 125 16.05 -19.10 -6.89
CA LEU A 125 16.44 -20.28 -7.67
C LEU A 125 17.95 -20.31 -7.91
N ALA A 126 18.54 -19.20 -8.30
CA ALA A 126 19.99 -19.06 -8.48
C ALA A 126 20.73 -19.01 -7.13
N ASN A 127 20.27 -18.14 -6.20
CA ASN A 127 20.94 -17.91 -4.91
C ASN A 127 21.05 -19.17 -4.05
N ASN A 128 20.05 -20.05 -4.10
CA ASN A 128 20.02 -21.26 -3.28
C ASN A 128 20.85 -22.41 -3.87
N THR A 129 21.16 -22.38 -5.17
CA THR A 129 21.71 -23.56 -5.84
C THR A 129 23.00 -23.32 -6.63
N ALA A 130 23.36 -22.08 -6.98
CA ALA A 130 24.63 -21.79 -7.67
C ALA A 130 25.82 -22.26 -6.81
N SER A 131 25.80 -22.05 -5.49
CA SER A 131 26.75 -22.64 -4.56
C SER A 131 25.99 -23.61 -3.65
N LEU A 132 26.08 -24.91 -3.94
CA LEU A 132 25.27 -25.95 -3.30
C LEU A 132 26.14 -27.03 -2.63
N GLN A 133 25.83 -27.32 -1.36
CA GLN A 133 26.39 -28.44 -0.62
C GLN A 133 25.28 -29.42 -0.23
N ALA A 134 25.57 -30.72 -0.33
CA ALA A 134 24.74 -31.75 0.23
C ALA A 134 24.97 -31.89 1.74
N ASP A 135 23.93 -32.29 2.48
CA ASP A 135 24.05 -32.62 3.90
C ASP A 135 24.77 -33.96 4.08
N GLN A 136 24.54 -34.90 3.14
CA GLN A 136 25.21 -36.20 3.12
C GLN A 136 25.13 -36.91 1.76
N CYS A 137 26.04 -37.81 1.49
CA CYS A 137 25.91 -38.81 0.45
C CYS A 137 25.04 -39.96 0.99
N VAL A 138 23.95 -40.28 0.29
CA VAL A 138 22.99 -41.33 0.70
C VAL A 138 23.38 -42.69 0.12
N GLU A 139 23.70 -42.74 -1.17
CA GLU A 139 24.09 -43.96 -1.87
C GLU A 139 24.99 -43.62 -3.05
N GLU A 140 26.20 -44.19 -3.07
CA GLU A 140 27.09 -44.16 -4.23
C GLU A 140 26.68 -45.28 -5.20
N HIS A 141 26.69 -45.01 -6.51
CA HIS A 141 26.36 -46.00 -7.55
C HIS A 141 24.98 -46.65 -7.36
N ALA A 142 23.94 -45.82 -7.15
CA ALA A 142 22.57 -46.29 -7.05
C ALA A 142 22.12 -46.97 -8.35
N THR A 143 21.68 -48.22 -8.24
CA THR A 143 21.22 -49.01 -9.40
C THR A 143 19.74 -48.75 -9.75
N ASP A 144 19.01 -48.17 -8.82
CA ASP A 144 17.59 -47.87 -8.95
C ASP A 144 17.32 -46.46 -8.40
N LEU A 145 17.25 -45.45 -9.29
CA LEU A 145 16.98 -44.07 -8.93
C LEU A 145 15.49 -43.82 -8.66
N ASP A 146 14.59 -44.67 -9.18
CA ASP A 146 13.14 -44.51 -8.99
C ASP A 146 12.74 -44.62 -7.53
N LYS A 147 13.44 -45.49 -6.73
CA LYS A 147 13.18 -45.62 -5.28
C LYS A 147 13.40 -44.32 -4.49
N PHE A 148 14.18 -43.38 -5.04
CA PHE A 148 14.45 -42.08 -4.45
C PHE A 148 13.58 -40.95 -5.08
N GLY A 149 12.72 -41.31 -6.05
CA GLY A 149 11.97 -40.33 -6.84
C GLY A 149 12.86 -39.54 -7.81
N LEU A 150 14.03 -40.07 -8.16
CA LEU A 150 15.01 -39.44 -9.09
C LEU A 150 14.92 -40.00 -10.51
N GLY A 151 13.85 -40.74 -10.84
CA GLY A 151 13.59 -41.29 -12.15
C GLY A 151 13.15 -40.26 -13.18
N LYS A 152 12.44 -40.71 -14.21
CA LYS A 152 12.03 -39.89 -15.35
C LYS A 152 11.05 -38.73 -14.98
N ASP A 153 10.27 -38.92 -13.91
CA ASP A 153 9.26 -37.97 -13.44
C ASP A 153 9.82 -37.02 -12.33
N ALA A 154 11.11 -37.09 -12.05
CA ALA A 154 11.80 -36.19 -11.11
C ALA A 154 11.79 -34.75 -11.66
N THR A 155 11.79 -33.78 -10.74
CA THR A 155 12.08 -32.40 -11.14
C THR A 155 13.50 -32.33 -11.72
N GLN A 156 13.62 -31.80 -12.93
CA GLN A 156 14.88 -31.64 -13.65
C GLN A 156 15.22 -30.15 -13.75
N VAL A 157 16.44 -29.80 -13.43
CA VAL A 157 16.95 -28.43 -13.45
C VAL A 157 18.27 -28.39 -14.22
N SER A 158 18.44 -27.39 -15.07
CA SER A 158 19.69 -27.08 -15.77
C SER A 158 19.99 -25.60 -15.64
N MET A 159 21.11 -25.28 -15.02
CA MET A 159 21.60 -23.90 -14.87
C MET A 159 22.79 -23.67 -15.79
N GLN A 160 22.79 -22.56 -16.53
CA GLN A 160 23.92 -22.13 -17.37
C GLN A 160 24.61 -20.92 -16.72
N PHE A 161 25.93 -20.89 -16.81
CA PHE A 161 26.75 -19.81 -16.28
C PHE A 161 27.40 -18.98 -17.40
N ASP A 162 27.93 -17.81 -17.06
CA ASP A 162 28.56 -16.87 -18.00
C ASP A 162 29.75 -17.46 -18.76
N ASP A 163 30.48 -18.40 -18.16
CA ASP A 163 31.62 -19.07 -18.78
C ASP A 163 31.22 -20.22 -19.73
N GLY A 164 29.89 -20.47 -19.85
CA GLY A 164 29.32 -21.54 -20.68
C GLY A 164 29.29 -22.90 -19.99
N THR A 165 29.67 -23.00 -18.73
CA THR A 165 29.48 -24.23 -17.94
C THR A 165 28.02 -24.46 -17.61
N THR A 166 27.65 -25.70 -17.30
CA THR A 166 26.28 -26.10 -16.96
C THR A 166 26.29 -26.93 -15.70
N PHE A 167 25.41 -26.60 -14.75
CA PHE A 167 25.11 -27.38 -13.56
C PHE A 167 23.71 -27.95 -13.69
N ALA A 168 23.62 -29.27 -13.96
CA ALA A 168 22.35 -29.95 -14.16
C ALA A 168 22.11 -31.03 -13.10
N PHE A 169 20.88 -31.08 -12.60
CA PHE A 169 20.52 -31.97 -11.48
C PHE A 169 19.06 -32.41 -11.50
N ARG A 170 18.75 -33.40 -10.69
CA ARG A 170 17.41 -33.93 -10.42
C ARG A 170 17.08 -33.84 -8.94
N ILE A 171 15.82 -33.49 -8.64
CA ILE A 171 15.26 -33.43 -7.28
C ILE A 171 14.22 -34.52 -7.14
N GLY A 172 14.42 -35.36 -6.14
CA GLY A 172 13.56 -36.50 -5.83
C GLY A 172 12.66 -36.28 -4.63
N GLY A 173 12.18 -37.40 -4.06
CA GLY A 173 11.28 -37.41 -2.91
C GLY A 173 11.93 -36.89 -1.63
N SER A 174 11.11 -36.73 -0.57
CA SER A 174 11.58 -36.32 0.75
C SER A 174 12.34 -37.46 1.44
N VAL A 175 13.42 -37.08 2.13
CA VAL A 175 14.20 -38.04 2.95
C VAL A 175 13.46 -38.28 4.25
N SER A 176 13.19 -39.57 4.57
CA SER A 176 12.45 -39.92 5.78
C SER A 176 13.20 -39.49 7.06
N GLY A 177 12.54 -38.71 7.90
CA GLY A 177 13.08 -38.26 9.18
C GLY A 177 14.05 -37.06 9.09
N ALA A 178 14.23 -36.47 7.91
CA ALA A 178 15.07 -35.29 7.69
C ALA A 178 14.34 -34.23 6.87
N SER A 179 14.70 -32.95 7.06
CA SER A 179 14.19 -31.83 6.23
C SER A 179 15.00 -31.69 4.93
N CYS A 180 15.14 -32.82 4.21
CA CYS A 180 15.92 -32.92 2.98
C CYS A 180 15.12 -33.61 1.88
N ASN A 181 15.50 -33.34 0.63
CA ASN A 181 15.08 -34.10 -0.54
C ASN A 181 16.25 -34.91 -1.09
N TYR A 182 15.95 -36.06 -1.71
CA TYR A 182 16.93 -36.77 -2.52
C TYR A 182 17.30 -35.88 -3.74
N PHE A 183 18.59 -35.97 -4.06
CA PHE A 183 19.20 -35.16 -5.11
C PHE A 183 20.24 -35.96 -5.86
N ALA A 184 20.34 -35.77 -7.17
CA ALA A 184 21.41 -36.35 -7.97
C ALA A 184 21.82 -35.37 -9.09
N LEU A 185 23.12 -35.33 -9.43
CA LEU A 185 23.54 -34.68 -10.65
C LEU A 185 22.95 -35.40 -11.88
N ALA A 186 22.71 -34.67 -12.96
CA ALA A 186 22.02 -35.23 -14.14
C ALA A 186 22.72 -36.48 -14.71
N ASP A 187 24.04 -36.46 -14.75
CA ASP A 187 24.89 -37.52 -15.31
C ASP A 187 25.51 -38.42 -14.25
N SER A 188 24.94 -38.47 -13.02
CA SER A 188 25.46 -39.23 -11.90
C SER A 188 24.43 -40.22 -11.37
N ASP A 189 24.92 -41.35 -10.90
CA ASP A 189 24.18 -42.37 -10.16
C ASP A 189 24.36 -42.24 -8.62
N THR A 190 25.09 -41.22 -8.16
CA THR A 190 25.25 -40.93 -6.73
C THR A 190 24.06 -40.10 -6.23
N VAL A 191 23.47 -40.57 -5.15
CA VAL A 191 22.32 -39.95 -4.48
C VAL A 191 22.77 -39.19 -3.25
N TYR A 192 22.35 -37.96 -3.15
CA TYR A 192 22.63 -37.06 -2.03
C TYR A 192 21.32 -36.69 -1.29
N ALA A 193 21.45 -36.19 -0.08
CA ALA A 193 20.41 -35.50 0.65
C ALA A 193 20.74 -34.00 0.69
N VAL A 194 19.83 -33.15 0.20
CA VAL A 194 19.95 -31.70 0.16
C VAL A 194 18.76 -31.07 0.87
N LYS A 195 18.98 -30.00 1.61
CA LYS A 195 17.93 -29.29 2.37
C LYS A 195 16.75 -28.90 1.49
N THR A 196 15.55 -29.31 1.92
CA THR A 196 14.29 -28.99 1.21
C THR A 196 14.11 -27.47 0.99
N SER A 197 14.54 -26.64 1.95
CA SER A 197 14.42 -25.18 1.86
C SER A 197 15.18 -24.58 0.68
N LEU A 198 16.27 -25.20 0.21
CA LEU A 198 17.04 -24.75 -0.95
C LEU A 198 16.38 -25.14 -2.27
N LEU A 199 15.60 -26.22 -2.27
CA LEU A 199 15.05 -26.85 -3.47
C LEU A 199 13.56 -26.59 -3.68
N ALA A 200 12.84 -26.10 -2.67
CA ALA A 200 11.37 -26.03 -2.66
C ALA A 200 10.79 -25.22 -3.82
N ASN A 201 11.46 -24.16 -4.26
CA ASN A 201 10.94 -23.29 -5.33
C ASN A 201 11.00 -23.95 -6.72
N PHE A 202 11.78 -25.01 -6.91
CA PHE A 202 11.80 -25.75 -8.20
C PHE A 202 10.56 -26.64 -8.42
N SER A 203 9.73 -26.84 -7.40
CA SER A 203 8.45 -27.56 -7.54
C SER A 203 7.28 -26.67 -7.96
N LYS A 204 7.48 -25.36 -7.99
CA LYS A 204 6.47 -24.36 -8.32
C LYS A 204 6.15 -24.34 -9.81
N ALA A 205 4.90 -23.98 -10.16
CA ALA A 205 4.55 -23.60 -11.53
C ALA A 205 5.16 -22.23 -11.87
N ASP A 206 5.27 -21.92 -13.16
CA ASP A 206 5.65 -20.59 -13.64
C ASP A 206 4.74 -19.49 -13.10
N THR A 207 3.43 -19.74 -13.00
CA THR A 207 2.42 -18.82 -12.46
C THR A 207 2.58 -18.51 -10.97
N ASP A 208 3.27 -19.36 -10.21
CA ASP A 208 3.59 -19.10 -8.79
C ASP A 208 4.65 -17.99 -8.60
N PHE A 209 5.33 -17.60 -9.68
CA PHE A 209 6.29 -16.50 -9.68
C PHE A 209 5.70 -15.16 -10.14
N LEU A 210 4.40 -15.07 -10.36
CA LEU A 210 3.74 -13.80 -10.67
C LEU A 210 3.82 -12.86 -9.46
N ALA A 211 4.00 -11.56 -9.75
CA ALA A 211 3.86 -10.54 -8.73
C ALA A 211 2.39 -10.34 -8.38
N THR A 212 2.06 -10.37 -7.10
CA THR A 212 0.71 -10.05 -6.61
C THR A 212 0.53 -8.55 -6.36
N THR A 213 1.60 -7.75 -6.42
CA THR A 213 1.52 -6.28 -6.36
C THR A 213 0.95 -5.77 -7.68
N VAL A 214 -0.17 -5.03 -7.61
CA VAL A 214 -0.84 -4.45 -8.77
C VAL A 214 -0.10 -3.21 -9.25
N LEU A 215 0.30 -2.35 -8.30
CA LEU A 215 1.13 -1.18 -8.54
C LEU A 215 2.12 -1.03 -7.38
N GLU A 216 3.39 -0.95 -7.69
CA GLU A 216 4.42 -0.73 -6.67
C GLU A 216 4.24 0.61 -5.97
N LYS A 217 4.49 0.63 -4.65
CA LYS A 217 4.50 1.88 -3.90
C LYS A 217 5.89 2.51 -4.02
N PRO A 218 6.01 3.73 -4.57
CA PRO A 218 7.26 4.47 -4.53
C PRO A 218 7.71 4.74 -3.09
N ASP A 219 9.00 5.03 -2.90
CA ASP A 219 9.48 5.57 -1.63
C ASP A 219 8.76 6.87 -1.29
N ASP A 220 8.61 7.18 -0.01
CA ASP A 220 7.83 8.34 0.44
C ASP A 220 8.32 9.67 -0.18
N ASP A 221 9.63 9.81 -0.44
CA ASP A 221 10.22 10.99 -1.09
C ASP A 221 9.94 11.05 -2.62
N ASN A 222 9.48 9.97 -3.22
CA ASN A 222 9.20 9.83 -4.65
C ASN A 222 7.71 9.58 -4.95
N MET A 223 6.84 9.65 -3.94
CA MET A 223 5.39 9.54 -4.16
C MET A 223 4.92 10.69 -5.05
N PRO A 224 4.26 10.40 -6.18
CA PRO A 224 3.73 11.45 -7.04
C PRO A 224 2.59 12.19 -6.34
N THR A 225 2.52 13.50 -6.56
CA THR A 225 1.32 14.27 -6.18
C THR A 225 0.16 13.82 -7.08
N ILE A 226 -0.93 13.36 -6.47
CA ILE A 226 -2.15 13.00 -7.19
C ILE A 226 -2.95 14.29 -7.37
N ASN A 227 -3.21 14.71 -8.61
CA ASN A 227 -3.95 15.92 -8.90
C ASN A 227 -5.46 15.67 -8.86
N THR A 228 -5.89 14.56 -9.47
CA THR A 228 -7.32 14.23 -9.61
C THR A 228 -7.52 12.73 -9.36
N VAL A 229 -8.56 12.41 -8.60
CA VAL A 229 -9.09 11.06 -8.45
C VAL A 229 -10.51 11.05 -9.01
N THR A 230 -10.75 10.25 -10.03
CA THR A 230 -12.08 10.07 -10.62
C THR A 230 -12.55 8.63 -10.39
N ILE A 231 -13.75 8.48 -9.83
CA ILE A 231 -14.38 7.17 -9.63
C ILE A 231 -15.72 7.17 -10.39
N GLU A 232 -15.77 6.41 -11.46
CA GLU A 232 -16.99 6.13 -12.22
C GLU A 232 -17.53 4.77 -11.80
N ARG A 233 -18.84 4.67 -11.49
CA ARG A 233 -19.49 3.41 -11.11
C ARG A 233 -20.89 3.31 -11.68
N LYS A 234 -21.29 2.09 -12.03
CA LYS A 234 -22.61 1.83 -12.63
C LYS A 234 -23.79 2.16 -11.71
N ASP A 235 -23.57 2.19 -10.40
CA ASP A 235 -24.58 2.50 -9.38
C ASP A 235 -24.61 3.99 -8.96
N LEU A 236 -23.77 4.82 -9.57
CA LEU A 236 -23.71 6.26 -9.34
C LEU A 236 -24.20 7.03 -10.57
N ASP A 237 -25.11 8.00 -10.37
CA ASP A 237 -25.61 8.85 -11.45
C ASP A 237 -24.55 9.82 -11.98
N THR A 238 -23.60 10.20 -11.11
CA THR A 238 -22.48 11.08 -11.43
C THR A 238 -21.19 10.55 -10.80
N PRO A 239 -20.03 10.72 -11.48
CA PRO A 239 -18.76 10.29 -10.93
C PRO A 239 -18.39 11.04 -9.64
N ILE A 240 -17.65 10.37 -8.76
CA ILE A 240 -16.98 11.03 -7.65
C ILE A 240 -15.66 11.59 -8.18
N ILE A 241 -15.47 12.90 -8.04
CA ILE A 241 -14.23 13.59 -8.44
C ILE A 241 -13.64 14.27 -7.22
N LEU A 242 -12.37 13.95 -6.95
CA LEU A 242 -11.57 14.56 -5.89
C LEU A 242 -10.42 15.31 -6.54
N GLU A 243 -10.26 16.58 -6.22
CA GLU A 243 -9.18 17.42 -6.74
C GLU A 243 -8.22 17.81 -5.63
N HIS A 244 -6.92 17.78 -5.94
CA HIS A 244 -5.88 18.24 -5.03
C HIS A 244 -6.11 19.72 -4.71
N ARG A 245 -6.00 20.08 -3.42
CA ARG A 245 -6.10 21.46 -2.96
C ARG A 245 -4.72 21.99 -2.53
N ASP A 246 -4.52 23.26 -2.62
CA ASP A 246 -3.34 23.88 -2.06
C ASP A 246 -3.38 23.75 -0.52
N THR A 247 -2.38 23.06 0.04
CA THR A 247 -2.22 22.84 1.47
C THR A 247 -1.19 23.78 2.11
N SER A 248 -0.61 24.69 1.33
CA SER A 248 0.46 25.60 1.79
C SER A 248 0.02 26.51 2.94
N ASN A 249 -1.28 26.76 3.05
CA ASN A 249 -1.90 27.57 4.10
C ASN A 249 -2.51 26.76 5.25
N ASP A 250 -2.39 25.42 5.24
CA ASP A 250 -2.78 24.57 6.38
C ASP A 250 -1.74 24.77 7.49
N GLY A 251 -1.82 25.90 8.21
CA GLY A 251 -0.81 26.34 9.16
C GLY A 251 -0.41 25.27 10.20
N GLU A 252 0.73 25.49 10.89
CA GLU A 252 1.30 24.63 11.94
C GLU A 252 0.33 24.25 13.09
N SER A 253 -0.85 24.83 13.15
CA SER A 253 -1.86 24.61 14.19
C SER A 253 -2.81 23.46 13.96
N GLY A 254 -2.39 22.40 13.25
CA GLY A 254 -3.02 21.08 13.38
C GLY A 254 -4.40 20.91 12.77
N ASN A 255 -4.79 21.73 11.81
CA ASN A 255 -5.99 21.49 11.02
C ASN A 255 -5.65 20.45 9.95
N THR A 256 -5.64 19.19 10.34
CA THR A 256 -5.42 18.04 9.42
C THR A 256 -6.65 17.88 8.54
N GLN A 257 -6.67 18.58 7.44
CA GLN A 257 -7.63 18.36 6.36
C GLN A 257 -7.04 17.37 5.35
N SER A 258 -7.92 16.72 4.59
CA SER A 258 -7.47 15.92 3.45
C SER A 258 -6.74 16.81 2.43
N THR A 259 -5.75 16.25 1.75
CA THR A 259 -5.03 16.90 0.65
C THR A 259 -5.91 17.17 -0.58
N HIS A 260 -7.11 16.61 -0.60
CA HIS A 260 -8.07 16.77 -1.69
C HIS A 260 -9.41 17.28 -1.17
N LYS A 261 -10.20 17.84 -2.07
CA LYS A 261 -11.62 18.19 -1.88
C LYS A 261 -12.46 17.46 -2.91
N MET A 262 -13.70 17.15 -2.58
CA MET A 262 -14.67 16.65 -3.55
C MET A 262 -15.21 17.80 -4.35
N THR A 263 -15.23 17.67 -5.68
CA THR A 263 -15.79 18.65 -6.63
C THR A 263 -16.99 18.08 -7.38
N SER A 264 -17.21 16.77 -7.33
CA SER A 264 -18.39 16.08 -7.87
C SER A 264 -18.73 14.89 -6.99
N PRO A 265 -20.01 14.57 -6.72
CA PRO A 265 -21.24 15.27 -7.14
C PRO A 265 -21.56 16.52 -6.32
N ILE A 266 -20.83 16.80 -5.25
CA ILE A 266 -20.98 17.99 -4.41
C ILE A 266 -19.63 18.62 -4.10
N SER A 267 -19.63 19.93 -3.84
CA SER A 267 -18.45 20.63 -3.34
C SER A 267 -18.32 20.44 -1.83
N ALA A 268 -17.40 19.57 -1.39
CA ALA A 268 -17.23 19.25 0.03
C ALA A 268 -15.76 18.99 0.39
N TYR A 269 -15.39 19.34 1.63
CA TYR A 269 -14.17 18.82 2.24
C TYR A 269 -14.31 17.31 2.49
N LEU A 270 -13.18 16.62 2.59
CA LEU A 270 -13.15 15.18 2.78
C LEU A 270 -12.86 14.79 4.23
N SER A 271 -13.40 13.67 4.65
CA SER A 271 -12.95 12.98 5.85
C SER A 271 -11.52 12.48 5.64
N VAL A 272 -10.56 12.96 6.45
CA VAL A 272 -9.14 12.61 6.34
C VAL A 272 -8.92 11.11 6.39
N GLU A 273 -9.57 10.43 7.36
CA GLU A 273 -9.41 8.99 7.56
C GLU A 273 -9.91 8.18 6.37
N ARG A 274 -11.08 8.55 5.81
CA ARG A 274 -11.72 7.78 4.73
C ARG A 274 -11.17 8.09 3.34
N SER A 275 -10.68 9.31 3.13
CA SER A 275 -10.15 9.73 1.83
C SER A 275 -8.76 9.18 1.54
N LYS A 276 -7.95 8.90 2.55
CA LYS A 276 -6.57 8.44 2.37
C LYS A 276 -6.47 7.19 1.52
N ASP A 277 -7.22 6.13 1.87
CA ASP A 277 -7.19 4.87 1.13
C ASP A 277 -7.79 5.00 -0.28
N VAL A 278 -8.70 5.95 -0.48
CA VAL A 278 -9.29 6.23 -1.80
C VAL A 278 -8.31 6.97 -2.70
N ILE A 279 -7.51 7.90 -2.14
CA ILE A 279 -6.55 8.72 -2.88
C ILE A 279 -5.27 7.93 -3.16
N GLU A 280 -4.67 7.34 -2.14
CA GLU A 280 -3.32 6.74 -2.20
C GLU A 280 -3.33 5.22 -2.31
N GLY A 281 -4.46 4.55 -2.06
CA GLY A 281 -4.56 3.11 -1.88
C GLY A 281 -4.22 2.26 -3.10
N LEU A 282 -4.11 2.85 -4.31
CA LEU A 282 -3.64 2.14 -5.50
C LEU A 282 -2.14 1.84 -5.41
N PHE A 283 -1.35 2.75 -4.82
CA PHE A 283 0.09 2.55 -4.62
C PHE A 283 0.34 1.53 -3.51
N GLY A 284 0.95 0.41 -3.86
CA GLY A 284 1.16 -0.74 -2.99
C GLY A 284 -0.05 -1.69 -2.89
N LEU A 285 -1.05 -1.52 -3.77
CA LEU A 285 -2.20 -2.43 -3.84
C LEU A 285 -1.72 -3.84 -4.17
N SER A 286 -2.12 -4.81 -3.35
CA SER A 286 -1.74 -6.20 -3.51
C SER A 286 -2.96 -7.10 -3.66
N ALA A 287 -2.86 -8.02 -4.61
CA ALA A 287 -3.87 -9.01 -4.89
C ALA A 287 -3.79 -10.22 -3.93
N SER A 288 -4.93 -10.83 -3.65
CA SER A 288 -5.01 -12.10 -2.95
C SER A 288 -4.63 -13.29 -3.85
N LYS A 289 -4.92 -13.18 -5.13
CA LYS A 289 -4.56 -14.17 -6.18
C LYS A 289 -4.58 -13.52 -7.57
N ILE A 290 -3.96 -14.20 -8.52
CA ILE A 290 -4.03 -13.90 -9.95
C ILE A 290 -5.22 -14.68 -10.55
N LEU A 291 -6.05 -14.02 -11.36
CA LEU A 291 -7.21 -14.63 -12.01
C LEU A 291 -6.90 -15.04 -13.45
N ALA A 292 -6.19 -14.20 -14.20
CA ALA A 292 -5.79 -14.50 -15.56
C ALA A 292 -4.47 -13.80 -15.92
N VAL A 293 -3.68 -14.45 -16.77
CA VAL A 293 -2.46 -13.93 -17.39
C VAL A 293 -2.67 -13.89 -18.89
N ARG A 294 -2.38 -12.75 -19.52
CA ARG A 294 -2.73 -12.47 -20.92
C ARG A 294 -4.19 -12.79 -21.21
N PRO A 295 -5.12 -12.09 -20.53
CA PRO A 295 -6.53 -12.40 -20.61
C PRO A 295 -7.03 -12.37 -22.05
N SER A 296 -7.80 -13.37 -22.41
CA SER A 296 -8.53 -13.39 -23.67
C SER A 296 -9.73 -12.42 -23.62
N GLU A 297 -10.35 -12.13 -24.78
CA GLU A 297 -11.61 -11.37 -24.80
C GLU A 297 -12.69 -12.01 -23.91
N GLN A 298 -12.73 -13.34 -23.84
CA GLN A 298 -13.66 -14.06 -22.99
C GLN A 298 -13.33 -13.88 -21.49
N ASP A 299 -12.05 -13.91 -21.10
CA ASP A 299 -11.66 -13.64 -19.72
C ASP A 299 -12.04 -12.21 -19.30
N LEU A 300 -11.85 -11.22 -20.19
CA LEU A 300 -12.25 -9.83 -19.95
C LEU A 300 -13.77 -9.70 -19.75
N GLU A 301 -14.57 -10.46 -20.51
CA GLU A 301 -16.02 -10.52 -20.33
C GLU A 301 -16.40 -11.24 -19.03
N ASP A 302 -15.84 -12.42 -18.77
CA ASP A 302 -16.18 -13.28 -17.64
C ASP A 302 -15.83 -12.60 -16.28
N TYR A 303 -14.75 -11.81 -16.24
CA TYR A 303 -14.36 -11.04 -15.07
C TYR A 303 -14.95 -9.62 -15.02
N GLY A 304 -15.79 -9.24 -15.99
CA GLY A 304 -16.45 -7.93 -16.04
C GLY A 304 -15.50 -6.76 -16.33
N ILE A 305 -14.33 -7.00 -16.92
CA ILE A 305 -13.34 -5.97 -17.24
C ILE A 305 -13.66 -5.24 -18.54
N SER A 306 -14.30 -5.91 -19.51
CA SER A 306 -14.73 -5.29 -20.77
C SER A 306 -15.85 -4.26 -20.59
N ASP A 307 -16.67 -4.42 -19.54
CA ASP A 307 -17.71 -3.47 -19.12
C ASP A 307 -17.65 -3.35 -17.58
N PRO A 308 -16.69 -2.59 -17.02
CA PRO A 308 -16.38 -2.61 -15.60
C PRO A 308 -17.53 -2.07 -14.76
N PHE A 309 -17.72 -2.64 -13.55
CA PHE A 309 -18.62 -2.12 -12.53
C PHE A 309 -18.18 -0.74 -12.06
N ALA A 310 -16.85 -0.58 -11.87
CA ALA A 310 -16.24 0.69 -11.51
C ALA A 310 -14.93 0.92 -12.28
N THR A 311 -14.61 2.19 -12.51
CA THR A 311 -13.31 2.63 -13.03
C THR A 311 -12.74 3.69 -12.11
N LEU A 312 -11.52 3.46 -11.62
CA LEU A 312 -10.73 4.47 -10.91
C LEU A 312 -9.71 5.05 -11.90
N THR A 313 -9.65 6.37 -11.98
CA THR A 313 -8.59 7.09 -12.70
C THR A 313 -7.86 8.00 -11.74
N LEU A 314 -6.54 7.86 -11.66
CA LEU A 314 -5.64 8.76 -10.93
C LEU A 314 -4.82 9.57 -11.93
N GLU A 315 -4.93 10.89 -11.88
CA GLU A 315 -4.08 11.81 -12.64
C GLU A 315 -3.02 12.39 -11.71
N CYS A 316 -1.75 12.11 -11.99
CA CYS A 316 -0.63 12.55 -11.16
C CYS A 316 0.09 13.76 -11.77
N GLU A 317 0.84 14.47 -10.93
CA GLU A 317 1.76 15.50 -11.37
C GLU A 317 2.76 14.93 -12.38
N GLY A 318 3.12 15.72 -13.41
CA GLY A 318 3.96 15.25 -14.51
C GLY A 318 3.22 14.54 -15.63
N GLY A 319 1.89 14.35 -15.51
CA GLY A 319 1.02 13.82 -16.57
C GLY A 319 0.92 12.30 -16.61
N THR A 320 1.41 11.61 -15.58
CA THR A 320 1.18 10.16 -15.44
C THR A 320 -0.27 9.90 -15.04
N THR A 321 -0.93 8.96 -15.70
CA THR A 321 -2.30 8.54 -15.39
C THR A 321 -2.33 7.05 -15.15
N TYR A 322 -3.04 6.61 -14.12
CA TYR A 322 -3.32 5.20 -13.82
C TYR A 322 -4.82 4.96 -13.93
N THR A 323 -5.19 3.88 -14.58
CA THR A 323 -6.60 3.48 -14.74
C THR A 323 -6.80 2.07 -14.22
N LEU A 324 -7.58 1.92 -13.15
CA LEU A 324 -7.95 0.62 -12.59
C LEU A 324 -9.39 0.29 -12.98
N LYS A 325 -9.58 -0.72 -13.82
CA LYS A 325 -10.89 -1.29 -14.14
C LYS A 325 -11.25 -2.32 -13.08
N ILE A 326 -12.47 -2.26 -12.57
CA ILE A 326 -12.97 -3.09 -11.48
C ILE A 326 -14.22 -3.81 -11.95
N GLY A 327 -14.18 -5.13 -12.01
CA GLY A 327 -15.33 -5.97 -12.36
C GLY A 327 -16.35 -6.10 -11.24
N ASP A 328 -17.36 -6.94 -11.45
CA ASP A 328 -18.37 -7.22 -10.44
C ASP A 328 -17.80 -8.02 -9.25
N VAL A 329 -18.39 -7.84 -8.08
CA VAL A 329 -17.98 -8.56 -6.86
C VAL A 329 -18.18 -10.06 -7.02
N VAL A 330 -17.15 -10.84 -6.66
CA VAL A 330 -17.19 -12.30 -6.65
C VAL A 330 -17.10 -12.80 -5.23
N THR A 331 -17.98 -13.77 -4.88
CA THR A 331 -17.96 -14.48 -3.59
C THR A 331 -17.67 -15.94 -3.86
N GLU A 332 -16.55 -16.44 -3.36
CA GLU A 332 -16.19 -17.86 -3.41
C GLU A 332 -16.43 -18.50 -2.06
N ALA A 333 -17.10 -19.66 -2.07
CA ALA A 333 -17.19 -20.50 -0.88
C ALA A 333 -15.91 -21.31 -0.77
N ASP A 334 -15.23 -21.26 0.38
CA ASP A 334 -14.10 -22.16 0.65
C ASP A 334 -14.62 -23.58 0.77
N ASP A 335 -14.31 -24.43 -0.20
CA ASP A 335 -14.52 -25.87 -0.11
C ASP A 335 -13.50 -26.48 0.89
N ILE A 336 -13.77 -26.33 2.18
CA ILE A 336 -13.01 -27.05 3.19
C ILE A 336 -13.63 -28.45 3.33
N SER A 337 -13.05 -29.41 2.63
CA SER A 337 -13.28 -30.83 2.92
C SER A 337 -12.55 -31.20 4.22
N THR A 338 -13.24 -31.12 5.35
CA THR A 338 -12.74 -31.69 6.60
C THR A 338 -13.49 -32.99 6.91
N ASP A 339 -12.73 -34.03 6.90
CA ASP A 339 -13.14 -35.36 7.38
C ASP A 339 -13.05 -35.39 8.93
N ASP A 340 -13.79 -34.50 9.60
CA ASP A 340 -14.07 -34.61 11.03
C ASP A 340 -15.24 -33.72 11.45
N SER A 341 -16.15 -34.27 12.23
CA SER A 341 -17.46 -33.77 12.62
C SER A 341 -17.40 -32.74 13.75
N THR A 342 -16.87 -31.54 13.48
CA THR A 342 -17.07 -30.36 14.35
C THR A 342 -17.35 -29.13 13.48
N ALA A 343 -18.36 -28.36 13.84
CA ALA A 343 -18.96 -27.28 13.09
C ALA A 343 -17.95 -26.38 12.36
N THR A 344 -17.94 -26.45 11.03
CA THR A 344 -17.10 -25.65 10.16
C THR A 344 -17.82 -24.33 9.85
N THR A 345 -17.25 -23.21 10.28
CA THR A 345 -17.67 -21.89 9.80
C THR A 345 -17.02 -21.71 8.42
N SER A 346 -17.81 -21.88 7.37
CA SER A 346 -17.40 -21.54 6.00
C SER A 346 -17.18 -20.03 5.94
N THR A 347 -15.94 -19.60 5.80
CA THR A 347 -15.58 -18.20 5.49
C THR A 347 -15.61 -18.03 3.99
N ALA A 348 -16.66 -17.38 3.47
CA ALA A 348 -16.68 -17.00 2.07
C ALA A 348 -15.67 -15.87 1.82
N THR A 349 -14.79 -16.04 0.83
CA THR A 349 -13.86 -15.00 0.40
C THR A 349 -14.53 -14.14 -0.67
N THR A 350 -14.57 -12.82 -0.43
CA THR A 350 -15.16 -11.85 -1.36
C THR A 350 -14.06 -10.97 -1.94
N TYR A 351 -14.05 -10.84 -3.27
CA TYR A 351 -13.06 -10.04 -3.98
C TYR A 351 -13.65 -9.35 -5.22
N TYR A 352 -12.92 -8.38 -5.74
CA TYR A 352 -13.17 -7.75 -7.04
C TYR A 352 -12.08 -8.15 -8.03
N PRO A 353 -12.45 -8.63 -9.25
CA PRO A 353 -11.51 -8.72 -10.36
C PRO A 353 -11.07 -7.31 -10.76
N VAL A 354 -9.75 -7.08 -10.94
CA VAL A 354 -9.25 -5.78 -11.38
C VAL A 354 -8.18 -5.93 -12.44
N GLN A 355 -8.08 -4.93 -13.32
CA GLN A 355 -7.02 -4.77 -14.31
C GLN A 355 -6.49 -3.34 -14.29
N LEU A 356 -5.17 -3.16 -14.20
CA LEU A 356 -4.51 -1.87 -14.24
C LEU A 356 -4.03 -1.57 -15.68
N ASP A 357 -4.33 -0.37 -16.19
CA ASP A 357 -3.82 0.21 -17.45
C ASP A 357 -3.91 -0.73 -18.66
N ASP A 358 -4.99 -1.50 -18.78
CA ASP A 358 -5.16 -2.56 -19.80
C ASP A 358 -3.99 -3.56 -19.85
N GLY A 359 -3.34 -3.77 -18.71
CA GLY A 359 -2.20 -4.67 -18.57
C GLY A 359 -2.55 -6.15 -18.77
N ASN A 360 -1.53 -6.98 -18.82
CA ASN A 360 -1.67 -8.41 -19.18
C ASN A 360 -2.03 -9.32 -17.99
N VAL A 361 -2.55 -8.77 -16.89
CA VAL A 361 -2.93 -9.54 -15.69
C VAL A 361 -4.27 -9.06 -15.14
N ILE A 362 -5.15 -9.99 -14.82
CA ILE A 362 -6.35 -9.74 -14.01
C ILE A 362 -6.08 -10.27 -12.61
N TYR A 363 -6.28 -9.39 -11.64
CA TYR A 363 -6.02 -9.64 -10.22
C TYR A 363 -7.33 -9.80 -9.44
N ALA A 364 -7.30 -10.56 -8.33
CA ALA A 364 -8.37 -10.57 -7.35
C ALA A 364 -7.98 -9.69 -6.15
N ILE A 365 -8.69 -8.61 -5.94
CA ILE A 365 -8.48 -7.71 -4.79
C ILE A 365 -9.53 -8.02 -3.73
N ALA A 366 -9.10 -8.31 -2.51
CA ALA A 366 -10.01 -8.50 -1.40
C ALA A 366 -10.95 -7.29 -1.24
N ALA A 367 -12.23 -7.54 -0.97
CA ALA A 367 -13.26 -6.50 -1.00
C ALA A 367 -12.98 -5.33 -0.04
N ASP A 368 -12.35 -5.60 1.10
CA ASP A 368 -11.92 -4.60 2.09
C ASP A 368 -10.72 -3.75 1.65
N LYS A 369 -10.03 -4.15 0.57
CA LYS A 369 -8.90 -3.45 -0.05
C LYS A 369 -9.27 -2.71 -1.34
N CYS A 370 -10.53 -2.73 -1.72
CA CYS A 370 -11.05 -2.09 -2.94
C CYS A 370 -12.08 -1.00 -2.59
N PRO A 371 -11.69 0.11 -1.94
CA PRO A 371 -12.62 1.13 -1.47
C PRO A 371 -13.41 1.78 -2.61
N TRP A 372 -12.83 1.89 -3.80
CA TRP A 372 -13.46 2.51 -4.98
C TRP A 372 -14.74 1.82 -5.43
N ALA A 373 -14.87 0.52 -5.15
CA ALA A 373 -16.07 -0.24 -5.48
C ALA A 373 -17.26 0.03 -4.54
N THR A 374 -17.03 0.61 -3.36
CA THR A 374 -18.07 0.73 -2.33
C THR A 374 -18.26 2.13 -1.76
N ILE A 375 -17.24 3.00 -1.88
CA ILE A 375 -17.30 4.34 -1.29
C ILE A 375 -18.45 5.15 -1.89
N THR A 376 -19.09 5.97 -1.06
CA THR A 376 -20.16 6.88 -1.49
C THR A 376 -19.74 8.33 -1.27
N PRO A 377 -20.30 9.29 -2.02
CA PRO A 377 -20.04 10.71 -1.77
C PRO A 377 -20.31 11.10 -0.31
N THR A 378 -21.43 10.61 0.25
CA THR A 378 -21.81 10.85 1.65
C THR A 378 -20.84 10.21 2.64
N GLY A 379 -20.22 9.09 2.26
CA GLY A 379 -19.18 8.42 3.05
C GLY A 379 -17.85 9.16 3.07
N LEU A 380 -17.49 9.82 1.96
CA LEU A 380 -16.24 10.59 1.82
C LEU A 380 -16.32 12.00 2.42
N ALA A 381 -17.47 12.67 2.25
CA ALA A 381 -17.60 14.06 2.65
C ALA A 381 -17.39 14.26 4.15
N SER A 382 -16.64 15.30 4.48
CA SER A 382 -16.61 15.87 5.82
C SER A 382 -17.88 16.68 6.07
N LYS A 383 -18.40 16.61 7.27
CA LYS A 383 -19.54 17.44 7.69
C LYS A 383 -19.15 18.88 8.07
N LEU A 384 -17.86 19.21 8.00
CA LEU A 384 -17.35 20.56 8.22
C LEU A 384 -17.66 21.43 7.00
N ILE A 385 -18.37 22.55 7.24
CA ILE A 385 -18.75 23.49 6.18
C ILE A 385 -17.71 24.60 6.04
N PHE A 386 -17.19 25.06 7.16
CA PHE A 386 -16.17 26.09 7.25
C PHE A 386 -14.90 25.48 7.86
N THR A 387 -13.76 25.71 7.25
CA THR A 387 -12.46 25.18 7.71
C THR A 387 -11.34 26.21 7.61
N THR A 388 -11.59 27.34 6.92
CA THR A 388 -10.62 28.41 6.69
C THR A 388 -10.20 29.05 7.99
N TYR A 389 -8.92 29.39 8.12
CA TYR A 389 -8.42 30.09 9.29
C TYR A 389 -8.92 31.54 9.31
N VAL A 390 -9.36 32.02 10.48
CA VAL A 390 -10.06 33.31 10.61
C VAL A 390 -9.27 34.50 10.07
N TRP A 391 -7.93 34.48 10.17
CA TRP A 391 -7.08 35.58 9.71
C TRP A 391 -6.73 35.51 8.22
N ASP A 392 -7.01 34.40 7.57
CA ASP A 392 -6.84 34.25 6.12
C ASP A 392 -8.04 34.86 5.36
N ILE A 393 -9.17 35.10 6.04
CA ILE A 393 -10.37 35.69 5.47
C ILE A 393 -10.20 37.20 5.37
N SER A 394 -10.21 37.76 4.15
CA SER A 394 -10.17 39.18 3.91
C SER A 394 -11.55 39.84 3.92
N GLU A 395 -12.60 39.13 3.49
CA GLU A 395 -13.98 39.59 3.46
C GLU A 395 -14.90 38.47 3.93
N LEU A 396 -15.82 38.78 4.85
CA LEU A 396 -16.88 37.90 5.33
C LEU A 396 -18.21 38.66 5.28
N ASP A 397 -19.10 38.21 4.40
CA ASP A 397 -20.46 38.72 4.26
C ASP A 397 -21.43 37.73 4.93
N VAL A 398 -22.27 38.26 5.80
CA VAL A 398 -23.35 37.47 6.43
C VAL A 398 -24.67 38.16 6.14
N THR A 399 -25.50 37.52 5.32
CA THR A 399 -26.85 37.97 5.01
C THR A 399 -27.86 37.11 5.74
N VAL A 400 -28.75 37.69 6.52
CA VAL A 400 -29.85 37.01 7.22
C VAL A 400 -31.11 37.82 7.03
N ASP A 401 -32.20 37.15 6.63
CA ASP A 401 -33.49 37.78 6.35
C ASP A 401 -33.37 38.99 5.42
N GLY A 402 -32.47 38.93 4.44
CA GLY A 402 -32.20 39.99 3.46
C GLY A 402 -31.35 41.17 3.97
N LYS A 403 -30.89 41.13 5.24
CA LYS A 403 -30.00 42.16 5.78
C LYS A 403 -28.55 41.65 5.74
N LYS A 404 -27.72 42.34 4.98
CA LYS A 404 -26.27 42.04 4.86
C LYS A 404 -25.47 42.75 5.93
N THR A 405 -24.53 42.06 6.52
CA THR A 405 -23.44 42.54 7.37
C THR A 405 -22.12 42.14 6.77
N THR A 406 -21.21 43.07 6.53
CA THR A 406 -19.90 42.84 5.92
C THR A 406 -18.79 43.06 6.96
N PHE A 407 -17.90 42.08 7.11
CA PHE A 407 -16.66 42.21 7.87
C PHE A 407 -15.49 42.21 6.91
N GLU A 408 -14.60 43.19 7.02
CA GLU A 408 -13.38 43.30 6.23
C GLU A 408 -12.17 43.22 7.16
N ASN A 409 -11.22 42.37 6.82
CA ASN A 409 -9.96 42.21 7.54
C ASN A 409 -8.80 42.66 6.66
N SER A 410 -7.96 43.52 7.18
CA SER A 410 -6.76 44.02 6.47
C SER A 410 -5.46 43.42 6.97
N GLY A 411 -5.51 42.51 7.96
CA GLY A 411 -4.33 41.81 8.49
C GLY A 411 -4.31 40.34 8.13
N THR A 412 -3.18 39.68 8.39
CA THR A 412 -2.95 38.26 8.10
C THR A 412 -2.72 37.38 9.34
N ASP A 413 -2.67 38.00 10.52
CA ASP A 413 -2.48 37.33 11.79
C ASP A 413 -3.17 38.09 12.93
N LYS A 414 -3.20 37.51 14.12
CA LYS A 414 -3.86 38.09 15.30
C LYS A 414 -3.35 39.49 15.66
N ASP A 415 -2.05 39.73 15.48
CA ASP A 415 -1.39 40.96 15.94
C ASP A 415 -1.50 42.11 14.92
N THR A 416 -1.73 41.74 13.64
CA THR A 416 -1.88 42.68 12.52
C THR A 416 -3.33 42.85 12.06
N ALA A 417 -4.25 42.01 12.55
CA ALA A 417 -5.65 42.06 12.15
C ALA A 417 -6.29 43.39 12.55
N SER A 418 -6.94 44.04 11.56
CA SER A 418 -7.79 45.22 11.74
C SER A 418 -9.10 44.93 11.03
N ILE A 419 -10.16 44.76 11.83
CA ILE A 419 -11.48 44.34 11.35
C ILE A 419 -12.42 45.54 11.33
N THR A 420 -13.06 45.77 10.19
CA THR A 420 -14.18 46.73 10.08
C THR A 420 -15.50 45.98 9.91
N ARG A 421 -16.61 46.64 10.30
CA ARG A 421 -17.96 46.14 10.07
C ARG A 421 -18.79 47.16 9.33
N ASP A 422 -19.35 46.81 8.19
CA ASP A 422 -20.13 47.67 7.30
C ASP A 422 -19.41 48.99 6.91
N GLY A 423 -18.08 48.90 6.73
CA GLY A 423 -17.22 50.05 6.42
C GLY A 423 -17.10 51.09 7.56
N LYS A 424 -17.54 50.76 8.78
CA LYS A 424 -17.42 51.60 9.96
C LYS A 424 -16.14 51.29 10.72
N SER A 425 -15.89 52.08 11.78
CA SER A 425 -14.69 52.03 12.59
C SER A 425 -14.36 50.57 13.03
N GLU A 426 -13.06 50.33 13.19
CA GLU A 426 -12.45 49.10 13.70
C GLU A 426 -13.22 48.51 14.88
N ILE A 427 -13.50 47.24 14.83
CA ILE A 427 -14.19 46.47 15.88
C ILE A 427 -13.18 45.62 16.65
N ASP A 428 -13.59 45.15 17.84
CA ASP A 428 -12.77 44.22 18.64
C ASP A 428 -12.49 42.94 17.87
N THR A 429 -11.21 42.67 17.61
CA THR A 429 -10.74 41.49 16.91
C THR A 429 -11.09 40.19 17.64
N GLU A 430 -11.12 40.21 18.99
CA GLU A 430 -11.51 39.04 19.78
C GLU A 430 -13.01 38.74 19.60
N ARG A 431 -13.84 39.78 19.56
CA ARG A 431 -15.28 39.64 19.31
C ARG A 431 -15.55 39.04 17.92
N TYR A 432 -14.83 39.51 16.89
CA TYR A 432 -14.89 38.93 15.55
C TYR A 432 -14.46 37.45 15.54
N ARG A 433 -13.34 37.14 16.21
CA ARG A 433 -12.85 35.76 16.31
C ARG A 433 -13.86 34.84 16.97
N GLN A 434 -14.53 35.29 18.04
CA GLN A 434 -15.59 34.53 18.72
C GLN A 434 -16.79 34.29 17.83
N PHE A 435 -17.21 35.31 17.07
CA PHE A 435 -18.29 35.18 16.09
C PHE A 435 -17.93 34.19 14.99
N TYR A 436 -16.73 34.29 14.46
CA TYR A 436 -16.24 33.32 13.46
C TYR A 436 -16.14 31.89 14.06
N ALA A 437 -15.72 31.75 15.29
CA ALA A 437 -15.71 30.44 15.97
C ALA A 437 -17.12 29.83 16.10
N PHE A 438 -18.17 30.67 16.24
CA PHE A 438 -19.56 30.20 16.15
C PHE A 438 -19.89 29.69 14.74
N LEU A 439 -19.46 30.40 13.68
CA LEU A 439 -19.69 29.96 12.30
C LEU A 439 -19.00 28.60 12.03
N LEU A 440 -17.77 28.39 12.53
CA LEU A 440 -17.05 27.11 12.40
C LEU A 440 -17.79 25.94 13.05
N GLN A 441 -18.63 26.20 14.06
CA GLN A 441 -19.42 25.16 14.72
C GLN A 441 -20.69 24.78 13.94
N THR A 442 -20.96 25.41 12.80
CA THR A 442 -22.04 25.00 11.89
C THR A 442 -21.76 23.60 11.42
N ALA A 443 -22.32 22.61 12.10
CA ALA A 443 -22.17 21.22 11.76
C ALA A 443 -23.33 20.80 10.86
N ALA A 444 -23.00 20.32 9.67
CA ALA A 444 -23.95 19.56 8.88
C ALA A 444 -24.29 18.25 9.63
N GLU A 445 -25.55 17.96 9.75
CA GLU A 445 -25.99 16.68 10.36
C GLU A 445 -25.89 15.56 9.33
N GLU A 446 -26.28 15.82 8.09
CA GLU A 446 -26.29 14.87 6.99
C GLU A 446 -25.79 15.51 5.69
N VAL A 447 -25.20 14.68 4.83
CA VAL A 447 -24.90 15.01 3.45
C VAL A 447 -26.12 14.71 2.61
N VAL A 448 -26.55 15.67 1.79
CA VAL A 448 -27.76 15.56 0.94
C VAL A 448 -27.35 15.74 -0.51
N LEU A 449 -27.81 14.86 -1.39
CA LEU A 449 -27.64 14.96 -2.84
C LEU A 449 -28.98 15.34 -3.47
N GLY A 450 -28.95 16.11 -4.54
CA GLY A 450 -30.14 16.48 -5.32
C GLY A 450 -30.09 17.91 -5.84
N ASP A 451 -31.22 18.39 -6.32
CA ASP A 451 -31.34 19.76 -6.85
C ASP A 451 -31.30 20.78 -5.71
N ALA A 452 -30.59 21.87 -5.95
CA ALA A 452 -30.55 22.99 -5.01
C ALA A 452 -31.95 23.61 -4.85
N PRO A 453 -32.32 24.06 -3.63
CA PRO A 453 -33.58 24.77 -3.43
C PRO A 453 -33.67 26.00 -4.30
N THR A 454 -34.86 26.31 -4.80
CA THR A 454 -35.12 27.52 -5.59
C THR A 454 -35.70 28.63 -4.70
N GLY A 455 -35.21 29.84 -4.86
CA GLY A 455 -35.69 30.98 -4.10
C GLY A 455 -34.58 31.74 -3.38
N THR A 456 -34.98 32.68 -2.52
CA THR A 456 -34.04 33.46 -1.71
C THR A 456 -33.69 32.63 -0.45
N PRO A 457 -32.41 32.49 -0.12
CA PRO A 457 -32.02 31.81 1.13
C PRO A 457 -32.46 32.63 2.37
N ASP A 458 -32.74 31.93 3.47
CA ASP A 458 -33.02 32.54 4.78
C ASP A 458 -31.75 33.15 5.39
N ALA A 459 -30.60 32.52 5.13
CA ALA A 459 -29.29 33.10 5.40
C ALA A 459 -28.27 32.71 4.34
N GLU A 460 -27.29 33.59 4.13
CA GLU A 460 -26.16 33.38 3.24
C GLU A 460 -24.89 33.88 3.91
N ILE A 461 -23.85 33.08 3.88
CA ILE A 461 -22.50 33.40 4.35
C ILE A 461 -21.57 33.28 3.16
N HIS A 462 -20.95 34.40 2.78
CA HIS A 462 -19.96 34.43 1.71
C HIS A 462 -18.65 34.95 2.25
N TYR A 463 -17.54 34.29 1.93
CA TYR A 463 -16.23 34.74 2.33
C TYR A 463 -15.17 34.57 1.24
N LYS A 464 -14.14 35.40 1.31
CA LYS A 464 -12.96 35.37 0.45
C LYS A 464 -11.69 35.34 1.30
N THR A 465 -10.72 34.56 0.89
CA THR A 465 -9.38 34.58 1.46
C THR A 465 -8.54 35.73 0.88
N SER A 466 -7.56 36.20 1.65
CA SER A 466 -6.67 37.30 1.24
C SER A 466 -5.77 36.94 0.07
N ASP A 467 -5.43 35.66 -0.07
CA ASP A 467 -4.63 35.12 -1.18
C ASP A 467 -5.47 34.71 -2.41
N GLY A 468 -6.81 34.78 -2.28
CA GLY A 468 -7.74 34.40 -3.35
C GLY A 468 -7.86 32.88 -3.58
N SER A 469 -7.31 32.05 -2.68
CA SER A 469 -7.39 30.60 -2.78
C SER A 469 -8.81 30.08 -2.57
N GLU A 470 -9.65 30.82 -1.85
CA GLU A 470 -11.03 30.45 -1.57
C GLU A 470 -11.99 31.65 -1.76
N ASP A 471 -13.06 31.41 -2.52
CA ASP A 471 -14.23 32.31 -2.69
C ASP A 471 -15.45 31.41 -2.55
N ARG A 472 -16.07 31.42 -1.34
CA ARG A 472 -17.06 30.40 -0.94
C ARG A 472 -18.36 31.03 -0.48
N THR A 473 -19.45 30.55 -1.03
CA THR A 473 -20.81 30.93 -0.63
C THR A 473 -21.51 29.72 0.01
N VAL A 474 -22.03 29.89 1.21
CA VAL A 474 -22.85 28.91 1.94
C VAL A 474 -24.22 29.52 2.19
N ALA A 475 -25.25 28.93 1.59
CA ALA A 475 -26.60 29.43 1.75
C ALA A 475 -27.50 28.41 2.46
N PHE A 476 -28.40 28.92 3.30
CA PHE A 476 -29.29 28.14 4.16
C PHE A 476 -30.74 28.37 3.73
N TYR A 477 -31.47 27.28 3.52
CA TYR A 477 -32.87 27.28 3.13
C TYR A 477 -33.68 26.48 4.13
N GLN A 478 -34.50 27.13 4.92
CA GLN A 478 -35.36 26.45 5.89
C GLN A 478 -36.43 25.67 5.14
N ILE A 479 -36.50 24.35 5.39
CA ILE A 479 -37.45 23.45 4.73
C ILE A 479 -38.66 23.13 5.61
N ASP A 480 -38.46 23.12 6.92
CA ASP A 480 -39.53 22.94 7.94
C ASP A 480 -39.10 23.58 9.27
N ASP A 481 -39.88 23.37 10.32
CA ASP A 481 -39.61 23.93 11.66
C ASP A 481 -38.31 23.38 12.31
N PHE A 482 -37.74 22.30 11.78
CA PHE A 482 -36.59 21.59 12.36
C PHE A 482 -35.34 21.61 11.49
N ASN A 483 -35.52 21.69 10.18
CA ASN A 483 -34.43 21.40 9.21
C ASN A 483 -34.22 22.56 8.23
N CYS A 484 -32.93 22.72 7.85
CA CYS A 484 -32.47 23.58 6.77
C CYS A 484 -31.63 22.78 5.79
N TYR A 485 -31.82 22.99 4.50
CA TYR A 485 -30.84 22.62 3.49
C TYR A 485 -29.73 23.64 3.42
N ILE A 486 -28.52 23.16 3.15
CA ILE A 486 -27.33 23.96 2.95
C ILE A 486 -26.83 23.73 1.55
N THR A 487 -26.66 24.83 0.80
CA THR A 487 -25.93 24.80 -0.46
C THR A 487 -24.54 25.37 -0.26
N VAL A 488 -23.56 24.79 -0.96
CA VAL A 488 -22.19 25.30 -1.05
C VAL A 488 -21.93 25.67 -2.50
N ASN A 489 -21.60 26.92 -2.75
CA ASN A 489 -21.41 27.48 -4.09
C ASN A 489 -22.59 27.21 -5.04
N GLY A 490 -23.82 27.19 -4.47
CA GLY A 490 -25.06 26.97 -5.22
C GLY A 490 -25.47 25.50 -5.37
N GLU A 491 -24.68 24.55 -4.93
CA GLU A 491 -24.98 23.11 -4.98
C GLU A 491 -25.53 22.62 -3.65
N LEU A 492 -26.64 21.88 -3.66
CA LEU A 492 -27.18 21.23 -2.46
C LEU A 492 -26.15 20.22 -1.95
N SER A 493 -25.73 20.38 -0.69
CA SER A 493 -24.65 19.58 -0.12
C SER A 493 -24.99 18.99 1.24
N PHE A 494 -25.72 19.72 2.09
CA PHE A 494 -25.93 19.30 3.48
C PHE A 494 -27.31 19.65 4.00
N GLN A 495 -27.63 19.06 5.15
CA GLN A 495 -28.76 19.43 5.99
C GLN A 495 -28.26 19.77 7.40
N CYS A 496 -28.85 20.79 8.02
CA CYS A 496 -28.64 21.13 9.43
C CYS A 496 -29.96 21.45 10.12
N ARG A 497 -29.91 21.73 11.42
CA ARG A 497 -31.10 22.16 12.18
C ARG A 497 -31.48 23.60 11.90
N ALA A 498 -32.78 23.87 11.78
CA ALA A 498 -33.29 25.23 11.59
C ALA A 498 -32.96 26.18 12.77
N SER A 499 -32.82 25.64 13.99
CA SER A 499 -32.40 26.40 15.17
C SER A 499 -30.98 27.06 15.04
N TYR A 500 -30.15 26.63 14.08
CA TYR A 500 -28.94 27.35 13.74
C TYR A 500 -29.22 28.75 13.21
N LEU A 501 -30.25 28.93 12.40
CA LEU A 501 -30.62 30.25 11.87
C LEU A 501 -31.03 31.21 12.98
N ASP A 502 -31.73 30.71 14.03
CA ASP A 502 -32.12 31.52 15.19
C ASP A 502 -30.89 31.94 15.99
N ALA A 503 -29.92 31.04 16.19
CA ALA A 503 -28.66 31.35 16.84
C ALA A 503 -27.84 32.37 16.03
N LEU A 504 -27.82 32.25 14.68
CA LEU A 504 -27.13 33.21 13.80
C LEU A 504 -27.75 34.61 13.89
N ARG A 505 -29.10 34.71 13.86
CA ARG A 505 -29.83 35.97 14.05
C ARG A 505 -29.49 36.60 15.39
N HIS A 506 -29.59 35.82 16.46
CA HIS A 506 -29.30 36.28 17.80
C HIS A 506 -27.87 36.79 17.93
N ASN A 507 -26.88 36.04 17.45
CA ASN A 507 -25.47 36.41 17.54
C ASN A 507 -25.12 37.67 16.73
N LEU A 508 -25.76 37.90 15.61
CA LEU A 508 -25.61 39.18 14.87
C LEU A 508 -26.24 40.35 15.61
N ASP A 509 -27.39 40.17 16.29
CA ASP A 509 -28.08 41.21 17.03
C ASP A 509 -27.30 41.65 18.28
N ILE A 510 -26.65 40.70 18.97
CA ILE A 510 -25.84 40.97 20.17
C ILE A 510 -24.37 41.27 19.88
N PHE A 511 -23.97 41.36 18.60
CA PHE A 511 -22.56 41.47 18.22
C PHE A 511 -21.87 42.70 18.87
N ASP A 512 -22.57 43.82 18.97
CA ASP A 512 -22.06 45.07 19.53
C ASP A 512 -22.30 45.18 21.07
N THR A 513 -22.67 44.10 21.73
CA THR A 513 -22.90 44.04 23.19
C THR A 513 -21.81 43.19 23.89
N ASP A 514 -21.80 43.22 25.24
CA ASP A 514 -20.92 42.38 26.04
C ASP A 514 -21.52 40.98 26.32
N GLU A 515 -22.65 40.65 25.71
CA GLU A 515 -23.28 39.33 25.88
C GLU A 515 -22.49 38.23 25.16
N ASP A 516 -22.39 37.04 25.77
CA ASP A 516 -21.73 35.91 25.17
C ASP A 516 -22.54 35.40 23.96
N PHE A 517 -21.84 35.04 22.88
CA PHE A 517 -22.49 34.40 21.73
C PHE A 517 -23.10 33.05 22.08
N GLN A 518 -24.27 32.78 21.53
CA GLN A 518 -24.88 31.46 21.60
C GLN A 518 -24.08 30.48 20.75
N THR A 519 -23.51 29.45 21.38
CA THR A 519 -22.67 28.45 20.73
C THR A 519 -23.35 27.07 20.62
N SER A 520 -24.60 26.96 21.08
CA SER A 520 -25.38 25.72 21.00
C SER A 520 -26.81 26.02 20.56
N TRP A 521 -27.34 25.18 19.71
CA TRP A 521 -28.67 25.26 19.14
C TRP A 521 -29.27 23.84 19.08
N GLN A 522 -29.82 23.32 20.19
CA GLN A 522 -30.47 22.00 20.25
C GLN A 522 -31.96 22.11 20.17
#